data_ff1177fdcc52f04ed6b962f4d9c38eab
#
_entry.id   ff1177fdcc52f04ed6b962f4d9c38eab
#
_cell.length_a   1.000
_cell.length_b   1.000
_cell.length_c   1.000
_cell.angle_alpha   90.00
_cell.angle_beta   90.00
_cell.angle_gamma   90.00
#
_symmetry.space_group_name_H-M   'P 1'
#
loop_
_entity.id
_entity.type
_entity.pdbx_description
1 polymer ?
#
loop_
_entity_poly.entity_id
_entity_poly.type
_entity_poly.pdbx_seq_one_letter_code
_entity_poly.pdbx_strand_id
1 'polypeptide(L)'
;MARRYDTNDATDRTTGLREAASAVRRGELVVLPTDTVYGIGADAFTKEAVGDLLEAKGRGRNMPTPVLIGSPNTLHGLVTDFSELAWELVDAFWPGALTLVARHQPSLQWDLGDTRGTVAVRMPLHPVAIELLTEVGPMAVSSANLTGHPAPEDCDAAQNMLGDSVSVYLDGGPTPGNVASSIVDVTREVPLLLRAGAISAEELRKVVPDLEVAN
;
A
#
# COMPACT_ATOMS: atom_id res chain seq x y z
N MET A 1 -6.83 -15.11 -17.75
CA MET A 1 -5.41 -15.52 -17.83
C MET A 1 -4.55 -14.34 -17.43
N ALA A 2 -3.81 -14.45 -16.36
CA ALA A 2 -2.94 -13.41 -15.82
C ALA A 2 -1.85 -13.02 -16.84
N ARG A 3 -1.55 -11.72 -16.94
CA ARG A 3 -0.47 -11.20 -17.79
C ARG A 3 0.65 -10.68 -16.90
N ARG A 4 1.89 -10.93 -17.29
CA ARG A 4 3.09 -10.43 -16.61
C ARG A 4 3.92 -9.57 -17.54
N TYR A 5 4.46 -8.47 -17.01
CA TYR A 5 5.26 -7.50 -17.73
C TYR A 5 6.55 -7.21 -16.97
N ASP A 6 7.70 -7.31 -17.65
CA ASP A 6 9.01 -6.94 -17.08
C ASP A 6 9.15 -5.41 -17.09
N THR A 7 9.08 -4.80 -15.90
CA THR A 7 9.18 -3.33 -15.78
C THR A 7 10.61 -2.80 -15.84
N ASN A 8 11.61 -3.67 -15.97
CA ASN A 8 12.99 -3.27 -16.27
C ASN A 8 13.22 -3.08 -17.79
N ASP A 9 12.40 -3.72 -18.64
CA ASP A 9 12.32 -3.39 -20.07
C ASP A 9 11.41 -2.19 -20.29
N ALA A 10 11.88 -1.17 -21.01
CA ALA A 10 11.14 0.09 -21.21
C ALA A 10 9.83 -0.08 -21.98
N THR A 11 9.79 -0.99 -22.95
CA THR A 11 8.61 -1.25 -23.79
C THR A 11 7.56 -2.02 -23.00
N ASP A 12 7.99 -3.08 -22.32
CA ASP A 12 7.14 -3.89 -21.45
C ASP A 12 6.61 -3.07 -20.28
N ARG A 13 7.44 -2.22 -19.66
CA ARG A 13 7.02 -1.28 -18.61
C ARG A 13 5.88 -0.38 -19.07
N THR A 14 6.04 0.27 -20.23
CA THR A 14 5.00 1.17 -20.76
C THR A 14 3.70 0.42 -21.03
N THR A 15 3.80 -0.77 -21.61
CA THR A 15 2.65 -1.63 -21.90
C THR A 15 2.00 -2.13 -20.61
N GLY A 16 2.82 -2.65 -19.66
CA GLY A 16 2.38 -3.19 -18.39
C GLY A 16 1.67 -2.15 -17.53
N LEU A 17 2.20 -0.94 -17.42
CA LEU A 17 1.57 0.15 -16.66
C LEU A 17 0.21 0.53 -17.25
N ARG A 18 0.09 0.63 -18.59
CA ARG A 18 -1.19 0.90 -19.26
C ARG A 18 -2.21 -0.22 -19.01
N GLU A 19 -1.79 -1.48 -19.12
CA GLU A 19 -2.65 -2.64 -18.88
C GLU A 19 -3.06 -2.73 -17.41
N ALA A 20 -2.14 -2.47 -16.47
CA ALA A 20 -2.43 -2.42 -15.05
C ALA A 20 -3.42 -1.29 -14.71
N ALA A 21 -3.21 -0.09 -15.22
CA ALA A 21 -4.15 1.03 -15.05
C ALA A 21 -5.54 0.71 -15.61
N SER A 22 -5.59 0.07 -16.77
CA SER A 22 -6.86 -0.39 -17.36
C SER A 22 -7.54 -1.47 -16.51
N ALA A 23 -6.79 -2.43 -15.97
CA ALA A 23 -7.30 -3.47 -15.07
C ALA A 23 -7.88 -2.87 -13.79
N VAL A 24 -7.14 -1.97 -13.12
CA VAL A 24 -7.61 -1.26 -11.92
C VAL A 24 -8.93 -0.51 -12.18
N ARG A 25 -9.04 0.22 -13.31
CA ARG A 25 -10.27 0.93 -13.70
C ARG A 25 -11.45 0.01 -13.98
N ARG A 26 -11.22 -1.27 -14.31
CA ARG A 26 -12.28 -2.29 -14.45
C ARG A 26 -12.61 -3.00 -13.14
N GLY A 27 -11.98 -2.64 -12.03
CA GLY A 27 -12.15 -3.28 -10.72
C GLY A 27 -11.36 -4.60 -10.59
N GLU A 28 -10.40 -4.86 -11.47
CA GLU A 28 -9.56 -6.07 -11.42
C GLU A 28 -8.33 -5.86 -10.53
N LEU A 29 -7.76 -6.97 -10.05
CA LEU A 29 -6.59 -6.96 -9.18
C LEU A 29 -5.29 -6.91 -9.99
N VAL A 30 -4.32 -6.17 -9.45
CA VAL A 30 -2.96 -6.08 -10.00
C VAL A 30 -1.92 -6.37 -8.92
N VAL A 31 -0.78 -6.90 -9.33
CA VAL A 31 0.41 -7.02 -8.48
C VAL A 31 1.47 -6.03 -8.95
N LEU A 32 2.07 -5.32 -8.00
CA LEU A 32 3.06 -4.28 -8.25
C LEU A 32 4.23 -4.37 -7.28
N PRO A 33 5.47 -4.05 -7.72
CA PRO A 33 6.63 -3.96 -6.85
C PRO A 33 6.57 -2.68 -5.99
N THR A 34 7.12 -2.75 -4.78
CA THR A 34 7.35 -1.60 -3.91
C THR A 34 8.78 -1.62 -3.35
N ASP A 35 9.14 -0.58 -2.60
CA ASP A 35 10.40 -0.48 -1.87
C ASP A 35 10.48 -1.40 -0.62
N THR A 36 9.43 -2.16 -0.33
CA THR A 36 9.40 -3.10 0.80
C THR A 36 9.12 -4.54 0.35
N VAL A 37 7.91 -4.83 -0.10
CA VAL A 37 7.45 -6.15 -0.56
C VAL A 37 6.54 -5.96 -1.76
N TYR A 38 6.34 -7.00 -2.57
CA TYR A 38 5.30 -6.96 -3.60
C TYR A 38 3.91 -6.76 -3.00
N GLY A 39 3.12 -5.90 -3.63
CA GLY A 39 1.74 -5.61 -3.24
C GLY A 39 0.73 -6.17 -4.22
N ILE A 40 -0.41 -6.68 -3.71
CA ILE A 40 -1.63 -6.89 -4.48
C ILE A 40 -2.53 -5.68 -4.26
N GLY A 41 -3.05 -5.10 -5.34
CA GLY A 41 -3.79 -3.84 -5.30
C GLY A 41 -5.07 -3.85 -6.09
N ALA A 42 -6.01 -3.01 -5.64
CA ALA A 42 -7.30 -2.74 -6.25
C ALA A 42 -7.62 -1.24 -6.16
N ASP A 43 -8.56 -0.75 -6.95
CA ASP A 43 -9.13 0.59 -6.76
C ASP A 43 -9.74 0.71 -5.35
N ALA A 44 -9.27 1.68 -4.56
CA ALA A 44 -9.72 1.87 -3.18
C ALA A 44 -11.21 2.27 -3.07
N PHE A 45 -11.80 2.82 -4.12
CA PHE A 45 -13.17 3.30 -4.15
C PHE A 45 -14.17 2.30 -4.75
N THR A 46 -13.69 1.20 -5.33
CA THR A 46 -14.53 0.10 -5.84
C THR A 46 -14.64 -1.00 -4.79
N LYS A 47 -15.77 -1.04 -4.07
CA LYS A 47 -15.98 -1.97 -2.93
C LYS A 47 -15.83 -3.44 -3.32
N GLU A 48 -16.32 -3.79 -4.49
CA GLU A 48 -16.23 -5.13 -5.06
C GLU A 48 -14.76 -5.53 -5.28
N ALA A 49 -13.96 -4.63 -5.85
CA ALA A 49 -12.52 -4.87 -6.09
C ALA A 49 -11.73 -5.04 -4.78
N VAL A 50 -12.07 -4.27 -3.73
CA VAL A 50 -11.48 -4.47 -2.39
C VAL A 50 -11.94 -5.80 -1.79
N GLY A 51 -13.20 -6.20 -2.00
CA GLY A 51 -13.71 -7.50 -1.62
C GLY A 51 -12.93 -8.65 -2.27
N ASP A 52 -12.73 -8.57 -3.58
CA ASP A 52 -11.96 -9.55 -4.37
C ASP A 52 -10.49 -9.62 -3.90
N LEU A 53 -9.89 -8.47 -3.53
CA LEU A 53 -8.54 -8.44 -2.95
C LEU A 53 -8.48 -9.21 -1.62
N LEU A 54 -9.45 -9.01 -0.74
CA LEU A 54 -9.52 -9.72 0.54
C LEU A 54 -9.72 -11.22 0.32
N GLU A 55 -10.61 -11.60 -0.61
CA GLU A 55 -10.88 -12.99 -0.97
C GLU A 55 -9.63 -13.66 -1.57
N ALA A 56 -8.96 -13.03 -2.53
CA ALA A 56 -7.73 -13.54 -3.15
C ALA A 56 -6.62 -13.82 -2.14
N LYS A 57 -6.59 -13.09 -1.01
CA LYS A 57 -5.64 -13.29 0.09
C LYS A 57 -6.14 -14.28 1.15
N GLY A 58 -7.40 -14.71 1.14
CA GLY A 58 -8.02 -15.38 2.27
C GLY A 58 -8.02 -14.50 3.54
N ARG A 59 -8.26 -13.20 3.41
CA ARG A 59 -8.17 -12.21 4.48
C ARG A 59 -9.54 -11.74 4.94
N GLY A 60 -9.79 -11.77 6.24
CA GLY A 60 -11.03 -11.27 6.82
C GLY A 60 -11.10 -9.73 6.88
N ARG A 61 -12.32 -9.19 6.96
CA ARG A 61 -12.60 -7.74 7.09
C ARG A 61 -12.01 -7.09 8.35
N ASN A 62 -11.76 -7.89 9.40
CA ASN A 62 -11.12 -7.44 10.65
C ASN A 62 -9.64 -7.02 10.48
N MET A 63 -9.07 -7.23 9.30
CA MET A 63 -7.74 -6.76 8.93
C MET A 63 -7.86 -5.80 7.75
N PRO A 64 -8.24 -4.53 7.95
CA PRO A 64 -8.49 -3.57 6.89
C PRO A 64 -7.26 -3.36 6.00
N THR A 65 -7.52 -3.01 4.75
CA THR A 65 -6.48 -2.85 3.73
C THR A 65 -5.92 -1.44 3.75
N PRO A 66 -4.59 -1.25 3.81
CA PRO A 66 -3.97 0.06 3.62
C PRO A 66 -4.21 0.63 2.23
N VAL A 67 -4.05 1.95 2.10
CA VAL A 67 -4.13 2.69 0.83
C VAL A 67 -2.75 3.20 0.45
N LEU A 68 -2.32 2.92 -0.77
CA LEU A 68 -1.15 3.55 -1.37
C LEU A 68 -1.56 4.75 -2.23
N ILE A 69 -0.72 5.79 -2.22
CA ILE A 69 -0.92 7.03 -2.98
C ILE A 69 0.35 7.40 -3.75
N GLY A 70 0.18 8.08 -4.89
CA GLY A 70 1.29 8.52 -5.74
C GLY A 70 1.82 9.92 -5.40
N SER A 71 1.15 10.66 -4.50
CA SER A 71 1.55 12.01 -4.08
C SER A 71 1.08 12.31 -2.66
N PRO A 72 1.90 12.99 -1.81
CA PRO A 72 1.47 13.41 -0.49
C PRO A 72 0.25 14.34 -0.51
N ASN A 73 0.09 15.14 -1.57
CA ASN A 73 -1.07 16.03 -1.74
C ASN A 73 -2.41 15.28 -1.74
N THR A 74 -2.42 14.01 -2.11
CA THR A 74 -3.62 13.17 -2.09
C THR A 74 -4.19 13.02 -0.67
N LEU A 75 -3.36 13.15 0.37
CA LEU A 75 -3.80 13.09 1.78
C LEU A 75 -4.90 14.09 2.10
N HIS A 76 -4.86 15.30 1.53
CA HIS A 76 -5.87 16.33 1.79
C HIS A 76 -7.30 15.89 1.44
N GLY A 77 -7.45 14.96 0.49
CA GLY A 77 -8.74 14.36 0.13
C GLY A 77 -9.10 13.11 0.92
N LEU A 78 -8.13 12.46 1.55
CA LEU A 78 -8.32 11.15 2.18
C LEU A 78 -8.47 11.22 3.70
N VAL A 79 -7.78 12.16 4.35
CA VAL A 79 -7.71 12.22 5.82
C VAL A 79 -8.22 13.54 6.37
N THR A 80 -8.64 13.51 7.64
CA THR A 80 -9.02 14.68 8.43
C THR A 80 -8.23 14.72 9.73
N ASP A 81 -8.21 15.87 10.42
CA ASP A 81 -7.52 16.03 11.71
C ASP A 81 -6.04 15.59 11.67
N PHE A 82 -5.35 15.87 10.56
CA PHE A 82 -3.97 15.49 10.34
C PHE A 82 -3.04 16.57 10.91
N SER A 83 -2.32 16.22 12.01
CA SER A 83 -1.52 17.18 12.78
C SER A 83 -0.25 17.65 12.05
N GLU A 84 0.36 18.77 12.49
CA GLU A 84 1.66 19.22 12.00
C GLU A 84 2.73 18.12 12.17
N LEU A 85 2.73 17.44 13.31
CA LEU A 85 3.65 16.32 13.57
C LEU A 85 3.47 15.16 12.58
N ALA A 86 2.24 14.88 12.16
CA ALA A 86 1.99 13.87 11.14
C ALA A 86 2.54 14.32 9.76
N TRP A 87 2.48 15.61 9.45
CA TRP A 87 3.11 16.16 8.24
C TRP A 87 4.64 16.11 8.31
N GLU A 88 5.24 16.35 9.47
CA GLU A 88 6.70 16.19 9.66
C GLU A 88 7.14 14.74 9.38
N LEU A 89 6.34 13.74 9.78
CA LEU A 89 6.60 12.33 9.44
C LEU A 89 6.48 12.07 7.93
N VAL A 90 5.51 12.68 7.25
CA VAL A 90 5.38 12.61 5.79
C VAL A 90 6.61 13.22 5.13
N ASP A 91 7.02 14.41 5.51
CA ASP A 91 8.15 15.12 4.91
C ASP A 91 9.48 14.38 5.12
N ALA A 92 9.64 13.71 6.27
CA ALA A 92 10.85 12.99 6.61
C ALA A 92 10.96 11.61 5.93
N PHE A 93 9.83 10.91 5.71
CA PHE A 93 9.84 9.49 5.36
C PHE A 93 9.08 9.11 4.09
N TRP A 94 8.41 10.06 3.40
CA TRP A 94 7.75 9.80 2.13
C TRP A 94 8.41 10.51 0.96
N PRO A 95 8.51 9.83 -0.19
CA PRO A 95 8.14 8.43 -0.43
C PRO A 95 9.05 7.46 0.32
N GLY A 96 8.47 6.36 0.85
CA GLY A 96 9.25 5.38 1.60
C GLY A 96 8.44 4.39 2.42
N ALA A 97 9.14 3.73 3.35
CA ALA A 97 8.63 2.57 4.09
C ALA A 97 7.85 2.93 5.37
N LEU A 98 7.21 4.10 5.42
CA LEU A 98 6.34 4.52 6.53
C LEU A 98 4.87 4.47 6.11
N THR A 99 4.05 3.78 6.90
CA THR A 99 2.59 3.80 6.81
C THR A 99 2.04 4.58 8.00
N LEU A 100 1.16 5.54 7.75
CA LEU A 100 0.49 6.34 8.77
C LEU A 100 -0.97 5.94 8.88
N VAL A 101 -1.44 5.67 10.10
CA VAL A 101 -2.87 5.48 10.39
C VAL A 101 -3.44 6.81 10.83
N ALA A 102 -4.41 7.32 10.07
CA ALA A 102 -5.06 8.60 10.30
C ALA A 102 -6.60 8.46 10.27
N ARG A 103 -7.33 9.48 10.71
CA ARG A 103 -8.78 9.55 10.55
C ARG A 103 -9.11 9.81 9.08
N HIS A 104 -9.94 8.97 8.47
CA HIS A 104 -10.34 9.19 7.08
C HIS A 104 -11.44 10.25 6.98
N GLN A 105 -11.53 10.90 5.83
CA GLN A 105 -12.62 11.82 5.52
C GLN A 105 -13.97 11.09 5.55
N PRO A 106 -14.95 11.54 6.37
CA PRO A 106 -16.24 10.84 6.51
C PRO A 106 -17.08 10.79 5.22
N SER A 107 -16.78 11.68 4.27
CA SER A 107 -17.48 11.76 2.98
C SER A 107 -17.06 10.69 1.97
N LEU A 108 -15.96 9.96 2.23
CA LEU A 108 -15.46 8.94 1.30
C LEU A 108 -16.37 7.72 1.29
N GLN A 109 -16.77 7.33 0.08
CA GLN A 109 -17.66 6.19 -0.18
C GLN A 109 -16.85 4.92 -0.48
N TRP A 110 -15.90 4.58 0.39
CA TRP A 110 -15.09 3.35 0.26
C TRP A 110 -15.42 2.30 1.32
N ASP A 111 -14.99 1.08 1.08
CA ASP A 111 -15.09 -0.04 2.03
C ASP A 111 -13.77 -0.81 2.05
N LEU A 112 -12.88 -0.46 2.97
CA LEU A 112 -11.55 -1.05 3.12
C LEU A 112 -11.51 -2.18 4.18
N GLY A 113 -12.65 -2.62 4.67
CA GLY A 113 -12.82 -3.51 5.81
C GLY A 113 -13.22 -2.75 7.08
N ASP A 114 -13.02 -3.35 8.26
CA ASP A 114 -13.45 -2.81 9.55
C ASP A 114 -12.48 -1.73 10.07
N THR A 115 -12.45 -0.58 9.41
CA THR A 115 -11.49 0.51 9.62
C THR A 115 -11.74 1.34 10.88
N ARG A 116 -12.94 1.29 11.44
CA ARG A 116 -13.36 2.07 12.63
C ARG A 116 -13.13 3.59 12.48
N GLY A 117 -13.31 4.13 11.27
CA GLY A 117 -13.13 5.54 10.98
C GLY A 117 -11.68 5.98 10.72
N THR A 118 -10.77 5.03 10.56
CA THR A 118 -9.36 5.30 10.24
C THR A 118 -8.96 4.73 8.87
N VAL A 119 -7.82 5.17 8.35
CA VAL A 119 -7.18 4.60 7.16
C VAL A 119 -5.68 4.57 7.36
N ALA A 120 -5.05 3.48 6.96
CA ALA A 120 -3.60 3.38 6.86
C ALA A 120 -3.17 3.85 5.46
N VAL A 121 -2.34 4.89 5.36
CA VAL A 121 -1.91 5.46 4.08
C VAL A 121 -0.38 5.43 3.97
N ARG A 122 0.13 5.19 2.77
CA ARG A 122 1.57 5.22 2.48
C ARG A 122 1.82 5.71 1.06
N MET A 123 2.92 6.46 0.86
CA MET A 123 3.50 6.72 -0.46
C MET A 123 4.76 5.86 -0.62
N PRO A 124 4.75 4.80 -1.47
CA PRO A 124 5.91 3.90 -1.63
C PRO A 124 7.03 4.57 -2.40
N LEU A 125 8.29 4.20 -2.12
CA LEU A 125 9.45 4.64 -2.89
C LEU A 125 9.78 3.62 -3.99
N HIS A 126 8.95 3.53 -5.00
CA HIS A 126 9.20 2.68 -6.16
C HIS A 126 8.65 3.33 -7.45
N PRO A 127 9.47 3.52 -8.50
CA PRO A 127 9.05 4.26 -9.70
C PRO A 127 7.79 3.70 -10.35
N VAL A 128 7.71 2.37 -10.51
CA VAL A 128 6.55 1.69 -11.13
C VAL A 128 5.29 1.88 -10.28
N ALA A 129 5.40 1.77 -8.96
CA ALA A 129 4.27 1.98 -8.06
C ALA A 129 3.77 3.44 -8.11
N ILE A 130 4.68 4.41 -8.02
CA ILE A 130 4.34 5.84 -8.08
C ILE A 130 3.67 6.19 -9.41
N GLU A 131 4.20 5.68 -10.53
CA GLU A 131 3.66 5.94 -11.87
C GLU A 131 2.23 5.37 -11.99
N LEU A 132 1.99 4.12 -11.58
CA LEU A 132 0.65 3.53 -11.57
C LEU A 132 -0.30 4.33 -10.66
N LEU A 133 0.10 4.62 -9.42
CA LEU A 133 -0.71 5.37 -8.45
C LEU A 133 -1.02 6.80 -8.89
N THR A 134 -0.11 7.43 -9.64
CA THR A 134 -0.35 8.75 -10.25
C THR A 134 -1.40 8.68 -11.35
N GLU A 135 -1.41 7.60 -12.11
CA GLU A 135 -2.34 7.36 -13.23
C GLU A 135 -3.76 6.98 -12.77
N VAL A 136 -3.87 6.13 -11.73
CA VAL A 136 -5.17 5.56 -11.30
C VAL A 136 -5.73 6.19 -10.03
N GLY A 137 -4.90 6.90 -9.26
CA GLY A 137 -5.27 7.42 -7.94
C GLY A 137 -5.02 6.44 -6.80
N PRO A 138 -5.68 6.65 -5.63
CA PRO A 138 -5.51 5.82 -4.45
C PRO A 138 -5.90 4.37 -4.67
N MET A 139 -5.02 3.45 -4.31
CA MET A 139 -5.27 2.00 -4.40
C MET A 139 -5.28 1.36 -3.01
N ALA A 140 -6.23 0.47 -2.75
CA ALA A 140 -6.16 -0.46 -1.64
C ALA A 140 -5.08 -1.51 -1.96
N VAL A 141 -4.02 -1.59 -1.14
CA VAL A 141 -2.88 -2.47 -1.40
C VAL A 141 -2.47 -3.20 -0.13
N SER A 142 -2.27 -4.50 -0.26
CA SER A 142 -1.69 -5.35 0.79
C SER A 142 -0.52 -6.15 0.21
N SER A 143 0.32 -6.77 1.06
CA SER A 143 1.38 -7.67 0.57
C SER A 143 0.80 -8.78 -0.33
N ALA A 144 1.51 -9.15 -1.40
CA ALA A 144 1.03 -10.07 -2.45
C ALA A 144 1.16 -11.55 -2.08
N ASN A 145 0.91 -11.91 -0.80
CA ASN A 145 0.89 -13.28 -0.27
C ASN A 145 -0.50 -13.70 0.18
N LEU A 146 -0.74 -15.00 0.24
CA LEU A 146 -1.85 -15.55 1.01
C LEU A 146 -1.68 -15.24 2.51
N THR A 147 -2.77 -14.95 3.21
CA THR A 147 -2.73 -14.64 4.65
C THR A 147 -2.09 -15.80 5.43
N GLY A 148 -1.15 -15.46 6.32
CA GLY A 148 -0.38 -16.44 7.08
C GLY A 148 0.89 -16.95 6.40
N HIS A 149 1.13 -16.61 5.14
CA HIS A 149 2.37 -16.92 4.42
C HIS A 149 3.34 -15.72 4.43
N PRO A 150 4.65 -15.94 4.26
CA PRO A 150 5.61 -14.86 4.08
C PRO A 150 5.26 -13.97 2.89
N ALA A 151 5.57 -12.68 2.98
CA ALA A 151 5.43 -11.77 1.85
C ALA A 151 6.41 -12.18 0.72
N PRO A 152 6.01 -12.10 -0.56
CA PRO A 152 6.86 -12.49 -1.67
C PRO A 152 8.00 -11.50 -1.88
N GLU A 153 9.18 -12.04 -2.16
CA GLU A 153 10.40 -11.26 -2.45
C GLU A 153 10.50 -10.89 -3.93
N ASP A 154 9.77 -11.60 -4.78
CA ASP A 154 9.74 -11.42 -6.23
C ASP A 154 8.36 -11.71 -6.84
N CYS A 155 8.24 -11.42 -8.13
CA CYS A 155 6.99 -11.60 -8.87
C CYS A 155 6.62 -13.08 -9.05
N ASP A 156 7.60 -13.99 -9.14
CA ASP A 156 7.34 -15.43 -9.27
C ASP A 156 6.65 -15.97 -8.02
N ALA A 157 7.14 -15.61 -6.83
CA ALA A 157 6.55 -16.01 -5.56
C ALA A 157 5.12 -15.45 -5.41
N ALA A 158 4.89 -14.19 -5.81
CA ALA A 158 3.56 -13.57 -5.81
C ALA A 158 2.61 -14.31 -6.76
N GLN A 159 3.04 -14.60 -7.98
CA GLN A 159 2.23 -15.27 -9.00
C GLN A 159 1.92 -16.72 -8.62
N ASN A 160 2.86 -17.43 -7.98
CA ASN A 160 2.64 -18.79 -7.49
C ASN A 160 1.56 -18.84 -6.39
N MET A 161 1.44 -17.80 -5.57
CA MET A 161 0.43 -17.76 -4.51
C MET A 161 -0.94 -17.27 -4.98
N LEU A 162 -1.00 -16.28 -5.87
CA LEU A 162 -2.21 -15.56 -6.23
C LEU A 162 -2.81 -15.99 -7.58
N GLY A 163 -1.99 -16.53 -8.49
CA GLY A 163 -2.41 -17.13 -9.75
C GLY A 163 -3.32 -16.24 -10.59
N ASP A 164 -4.41 -16.82 -11.07
CA ASP A 164 -5.40 -16.15 -11.93
C ASP A 164 -6.37 -15.21 -11.17
N SER A 165 -6.27 -15.08 -9.85
CA SER A 165 -6.99 -14.05 -9.09
C SER A 165 -6.52 -12.63 -9.45
N VAL A 166 -5.34 -12.51 -10.06
CA VAL A 166 -4.72 -11.24 -10.45
C VAL A 166 -4.67 -11.15 -11.98
N SER A 167 -5.14 -10.03 -12.53
CA SER A 167 -5.16 -9.82 -13.99
C SER A 167 -3.81 -9.39 -14.55
N VAL A 168 -3.04 -8.58 -13.81
CA VAL A 168 -1.76 -8.05 -14.27
C VAL A 168 -0.72 -8.13 -13.16
N TYR A 169 0.46 -8.66 -13.50
CA TYR A 169 1.65 -8.68 -12.69
C TYR A 169 2.70 -7.74 -13.28
N LEU A 170 3.10 -6.72 -12.52
CA LEU A 170 4.21 -5.84 -12.86
C LEU A 170 5.47 -6.36 -12.17
N ASP A 171 6.40 -6.90 -12.95
CA ASP A 171 7.63 -7.49 -12.46
C ASP A 171 8.75 -6.46 -12.43
N GLY A 172 9.17 -6.04 -11.25
CA GLY A 172 10.30 -5.12 -11.03
C GLY A 172 11.58 -5.83 -10.58
N GLY A 173 11.61 -7.16 -10.66
CA GLY A 173 12.69 -7.95 -10.06
C GLY A 173 12.52 -8.15 -8.55
N PRO A 174 13.56 -8.64 -7.85
CA PRO A 174 13.50 -8.87 -6.41
C PRO A 174 13.40 -7.56 -5.61
N THR A 175 12.65 -7.58 -4.51
CA THR A 175 12.57 -6.45 -3.58
C THR A 175 13.87 -6.30 -2.78
N PRO A 176 14.23 -5.06 -2.34
CA PRO A 176 15.51 -4.80 -1.64
C PRO A 176 15.63 -5.49 -0.28
N GLY A 177 14.55 -5.96 0.29
CA GLY A 177 14.53 -6.67 1.57
C GLY A 177 13.10 -7.03 1.94
N ASN A 178 12.93 -8.18 2.59
CA ASN A 178 11.61 -8.72 2.96
C ASN A 178 11.04 -8.07 4.24
N VAL A 179 11.29 -6.77 4.43
CA VAL A 179 10.85 -6.03 5.61
C VAL A 179 9.69 -5.13 5.24
N ALA A 180 8.53 -5.40 5.83
CA ALA A 180 7.34 -4.59 5.65
C ALA A 180 7.52 -3.15 6.20
N SER A 181 6.66 -2.21 5.78
CA SER A 181 6.67 -0.83 6.28
C SER A 181 6.45 -0.77 7.80
N SER A 182 7.04 0.22 8.45
CA SER A 182 6.66 0.61 9.81
C SER A 182 5.28 1.26 9.79
N ILE A 183 4.47 1.04 10.84
CA ILE A 183 3.11 1.60 10.95
C ILE A 183 3.03 2.46 12.20
N VAL A 184 2.70 3.74 12.02
CA VAL A 184 2.51 4.70 13.11
C VAL A 184 1.06 5.20 13.11
N ASP A 185 0.40 5.12 14.25
CA ASP A 185 -0.92 5.72 14.49
C ASP A 185 -0.73 7.18 14.90
N VAL A 186 -1.21 8.09 14.05
CA VAL A 186 -1.19 9.55 14.27
C VAL A 186 -2.57 10.11 14.59
N THR A 187 -3.55 9.26 14.93
CA THR A 187 -4.88 9.69 15.37
C THR A 187 -4.89 10.16 16.82
N ARG A 188 -3.81 9.97 17.55
CA ARG A 188 -3.58 10.25 18.96
C ARG A 188 -2.75 11.51 19.12
N GLU A 189 -2.83 12.13 20.31
CA GLU A 189 -1.98 13.28 20.67
C GLU A 189 -0.49 12.90 20.64
N VAL A 190 -0.16 11.74 21.21
CA VAL A 190 1.18 11.14 21.13
C VAL A 190 1.12 9.98 20.13
N PRO A 191 1.87 10.05 19.00
CA PRO A 191 1.90 8.97 18.01
C PRO A 191 2.37 7.64 18.58
N LEU A 192 1.77 6.55 18.08
CA LEU A 192 2.05 5.19 18.52
C LEU A 192 2.57 4.33 17.38
N LEU A 193 3.77 3.77 17.52
CA LEU A 193 4.31 2.75 16.62
C LEU A 193 3.55 1.44 16.82
N LEU A 194 2.66 1.10 15.89
CA LEU A 194 1.84 -0.13 15.92
C LEU A 194 2.62 -1.34 15.42
N ARG A 195 3.54 -1.14 14.47
CA ARG A 195 4.40 -2.17 13.91
C ARG A 195 5.77 -1.61 13.60
N ALA A 196 6.81 -2.19 14.19
CA ALA A 196 8.17 -1.98 13.75
C ALA A 196 8.39 -2.68 12.40
N GLY A 197 8.97 -1.96 11.45
CA GLY A 197 9.24 -2.43 10.10
C GLY A 197 10.58 -1.89 9.61
N ALA A 198 10.67 -1.53 8.32
CA ALA A 198 11.91 -1.07 7.69
C ALA A 198 12.47 0.23 8.30
N ILE A 199 11.64 1.07 8.91
CA ILE A 199 12.09 2.26 9.66
C ILE A 199 12.04 1.94 11.14
N SER A 200 13.18 2.06 11.82
CA SER A 200 13.29 1.76 13.25
C SER A 200 12.58 2.80 14.13
N ALA A 201 12.21 2.40 15.36
CA ALA A 201 11.67 3.34 16.35
C ALA A 201 12.67 4.46 16.69
N GLU A 202 13.97 4.19 16.62
CA GLU A 202 15.02 5.17 16.86
C GLU A 202 15.03 6.25 15.76
N GLU A 203 14.88 5.84 14.49
CA GLU A 203 14.78 6.78 13.37
C GLU A 203 13.51 7.62 13.44
N LEU A 204 12.36 7.01 13.77
CA LEU A 204 11.11 7.72 13.96
C LEU A 204 11.19 8.74 15.10
N ARG A 205 11.87 8.42 16.20
CA ARG A 205 12.07 9.34 17.34
C ARG A 205 12.92 10.56 17.03
N LYS A 206 13.65 10.59 15.93
CA LYS A 206 14.34 11.81 15.47
C LYS A 206 13.36 12.90 15.04
N VAL A 207 12.15 12.50 14.60
CA VAL A 207 11.05 13.40 14.22
C VAL A 207 10.03 13.51 15.34
N VAL A 208 9.71 12.39 16.00
CA VAL A 208 8.73 12.29 17.08
C VAL A 208 9.42 11.78 18.34
N PRO A 209 10.06 12.64 19.16
CA PRO A 209 10.83 12.20 20.33
C PRO A 209 10.03 11.36 21.33
N ASP A 210 8.76 11.70 21.53
CA ASP A 210 7.84 11.06 22.49
C ASP A 210 7.10 9.84 21.90
N LEU A 211 7.52 9.32 20.74
CA LEU A 211 6.88 8.17 20.08
C LEU A 211 6.74 7.00 21.04
N GLU A 212 5.50 6.59 21.30
CA GLU A 212 5.16 5.37 22.01
C GLU A 212 5.33 4.14 21.11
N VAL A 213 5.55 2.97 21.71
CA VAL A 213 5.64 1.69 21.00
C VAL A 213 4.60 0.76 21.59
N ALA A 214 3.78 0.15 20.72
CA ALA A 214 2.80 -0.84 21.13
C ALA A 214 3.51 -2.07 21.73
N ASN A 215 2.99 -2.57 22.86
CA ASN A 215 3.48 -3.77 23.53
C ASN A 215 3.10 -5.04 22.77
#